data_72c3d49ec4327a33fc86308ad50e3f00
#
_entry.id   72c3d49ec4327a33fc86308ad50e3f00
#
_cell.length_a   1.000
_cell.length_b   1.000
_cell.length_c   1.000
_cell.angle_alpha   90.00
_cell.angle_beta   90.00
_cell.angle_gamma   90.00
#
_symmetry.space_group_name_H-M   'P 1'
#
loop_
_entity.id
_entity.type
_entity.pdbx_description
1 polymer ?
#
loop_
_entity_poly.entity_id
_entity_poly.type
_entity_poly.pdbx_seq_one_letter_code
_entity_poly.pdbx_strand_id
1 'polypeptide(L)'
;MLMIGYFYSRSKYRVYLEGFSPRNYSWASVRQLLHMGLPISMQMFLEASAFVGTGIMMGWFGKETMSANQIAVTIGNCAFMIVMSIGAATTIRVSHCYGARNIGELSLAAKASYHLVLAWNAFAALVFITMRNIIPTFFSTNPEVIAIASQLLVFAALYQLSDGIQNVSVGILRGIQDVKIIMPIAFVSYWLLNLPVGYLFGFTLGMGPTGLFLGFSFGLSAAAVMMIVRIRRSVRKLRLGN
;
A
#
# COMPACT_ATOMS: atom_id res chain seq x y z
N MET A 1 -16.70 -11.25 19.69
CA MET A 1 -17.30 -11.64 21.00
C MET A 1 -16.24 -12.01 22.05
N LEU A 2 -15.31 -12.95 21.80
CA LEU A 2 -14.29 -13.38 22.80
C LEU A 2 -13.36 -12.24 23.27
N MET A 3 -12.94 -11.32 22.40
CA MET A 3 -12.12 -10.17 22.80
C MET A 3 -12.84 -9.22 23.74
N ILE A 4 -14.12 -8.97 23.50
CA ILE A 4 -14.94 -8.11 24.37
C ILE A 4 -15.09 -8.76 25.75
N GLY A 5 -15.38 -10.07 25.81
CA GLY A 5 -15.43 -10.82 27.06
C GLY A 5 -14.11 -10.78 27.85
N TYR A 6 -12.97 -10.90 27.14
CA TYR A 6 -11.66 -10.79 27.76
C TYR A 6 -11.38 -9.40 28.34
N PHE A 7 -11.78 -8.32 27.63
CA PHE A 7 -11.66 -6.95 28.14
C PHE A 7 -12.50 -6.72 29.40
N TYR A 8 -13.72 -7.25 29.44
CA TYR A 8 -14.60 -7.13 30.62
C TYR A 8 -14.14 -7.99 31.81
N SER A 9 -13.46 -9.11 31.58
CA SER A 9 -13.05 -10.02 32.65
C SER A 9 -11.81 -9.54 33.41
N ARG A 10 -10.99 -8.65 32.85
CA ARG A 10 -9.76 -8.16 33.45
C ARG A 10 -9.94 -6.78 34.08
N SER A 11 -9.84 -6.70 35.41
CA SER A 11 -9.92 -5.48 36.22
C SER A 11 -8.99 -4.35 35.73
N LYS A 12 -7.83 -4.68 35.15
CA LYS A 12 -6.87 -3.73 34.58
C LYS A 12 -7.43 -2.89 33.41
N TYR A 13 -8.45 -3.38 32.70
CA TYR A 13 -9.06 -2.70 31.56
C TYR A 13 -10.36 -1.97 31.92
N ARG A 14 -10.88 -2.12 33.14
CA ARG A 14 -12.09 -1.42 33.61
C ARG A 14 -11.93 0.08 33.57
N VAL A 15 -10.74 0.61 33.86
CA VAL A 15 -10.42 2.04 33.77
C VAL A 15 -10.72 2.62 32.37
N TYR A 16 -10.52 1.85 31.32
CA TYR A 16 -10.84 2.27 29.95
C TYR A 16 -12.34 2.19 29.63
N LEU A 17 -13.08 1.34 30.35
CA LEU A 17 -14.53 1.20 30.20
C LEU A 17 -15.30 2.32 30.92
N GLU A 18 -14.77 2.82 32.02
CA GLU A 18 -15.36 3.98 32.76
C GLU A 18 -15.31 5.26 31.93
N GLY A 19 -14.34 5.36 30.98
CA GLY A 19 -14.25 6.43 30.00
C GLY A 19 -15.32 6.35 28.87
N PHE A 20 -16.03 5.25 28.75
CA PHE A 20 -17.05 5.00 27.70
C PHE A 20 -18.43 5.63 28.03
N SER A 21 -18.42 6.73 28.76
CA SER A 21 -19.66 7.48 29.05
C SER A 21 -19.97 8.44 27.90
N PRO A 22 -21.22 8.53 27.41
CA PRO A 22 -21.62 9.50 26.39
C PRO A 22 -21.30 10.95 26.75
N ARG A 23 -21.14 11.25 28.04
CA ARG A 23 -20.75 12.58 28.55
C ARG A 23 -19.30 12.96 28.27
N ASN A 24 -18.42 11.98 28.00
CA ASN A 24 -16.99 12.20 27.76
C ASN A 24 -16.63 12.39 26.29
N TYR A 25 -17.63 12.36 25.39
CA TYR A 25 -17.40 12.58 23.96
C TYR A 25 -17.14 14.08 23.69
N SER A 26 -15.89 14.41 23.39
CA SER A 26 -15.52 15.73 22.92
C SER A 26 -15.66 15.81 21.41
N TRP A 27 -16.49 16.74 20.91
CA TRP A 27 -16.60 17.03 19.48
C TRP A 27 -15.22 17.40 18.85
N ALA A 28 -14.35 18.01 19.63
CA ALA A 28 -12.98 18.31 19.22
C ALA A 28 -12.18 17.04 18.90
N SER A 29 -12.28 15.99 19.73
CA SER A 29 -11.63 14.69 19.49
C SER A 29 -12.18 13.99 18.24
N VAL A 30 -13.50 14.02 18.04
CA VAL A 30 -14.14 13.47 16.83
C VAL A 30 -13.66 14.19 15.58
N ARG A 31 -13.61 15.54 15.61
CA ARG A 31 -13.10 16.36 14.51
C ARG A 31 -11.63 16.06 14.19
N GLN A 32 -10.80 15.87 15.22
CA GLN A 32 -9.40 15.50 15.05
C GLN A 32 -9.25 14.12 14.38
N LEU A 33 -10.02 13.12 14.82
CA LEU A 33 -10.04 11.80 14.22
C LEU A 33 -10.50 11.84 12.75
N LEU A 34 -11.57 12.57 12.44
CA LEU A 34 -12.05 12.74 11.07
C LEU A 34 -11.03 13.47 10.20
N HIS A 35 -10.37 14.49 10.73
CA HIS A 35 -9.35 15.23 9.99
C HIS A 35 -8.12 14.38 9.60
N MET A 36 -7.78 13.39 10.41
CA MET A 36 -6.73 12.43 10.11
C MET A 36 -7.24 11.23 9.29
N GLY A 37 -8.42 10.72 9.64
CA GLY A 37 -8.98 9.52 9.02
C GLY A 37 -9.47 9.75 7.58
N LEU A 38 -10.07 10.90 7.29
CA LEU A 38 -10.63 11.18 5.97
C LEU A 38 -9.58 11.15 4.84
N PRO A 39 -8.40 11.82 4.96
CA PRO A 39 -7.38 11.73 3.94
C PRO A 39 -6.82 10.30 3.75
N ILE A 40 -6.73 9.53 4.84
CA ILE A 40 -6.27 8.14 4.79
C ILE A 40 -7.29 7.26 4.07
N SER A 41 -8.58 7.41 4.39
CA SER A 41 -9.66 6.67 3.74
C SER A 41 -9.75 7.01 2.25
N MET A 42 -9.64 8.29 1.90
CA MET A 42 -9.63 8.73 0.50
C MET A 42 -8.43 8.19 -0.27
N GLN A 43 -7.25 8.14 0.32
CA GLN A 43 -6.07 7.50 -0.31
C GLN A 43 -6.35 6.04 -0.60
N MET A 44 -6.86 5.26 0.38
CA MET A 44 -7.18 3.85 0.19
C MET A 44 -8.28 3.64 -0.87
N PHE A 45 -9.28 4.52 -0.90
CA PHE A 45 -10.33 4.50 -1.91
C PHE A 45 -9.77 4.74 -3.32
N LEU A 46 -8.91 5.76 -3.50
CA LEU A 46 -8.27 6.07 -4.79
C LEU A 46 -7.40 4.91 -5.27
N GLU A 47 -6.65 4.30 -4.38
CA GLU A 47 -5.81 3.14 -4.67
C GLU A 47 -6.68 1.94 -5.10
N ALA A 48 -7.65 1.54 -4.29
CA ALA A 48 -8.55 0.44 -4.59
C ALA A 48 -9.33 0.66 -5.89
N SER A 49 -9.84 1.88 -6.12
CA SER A 49 -10.57 2.22 -7.35
C SER A 49 -9.69 2.15 -8.60
N ALA A 50 -8.41 2.47 -8.51
CA ALA A 50 -7.47 2.31 -9.63
C ALA A 50 -7.21 0.83 -9.95
N PHE A 51 -7.07 -0.03 -8.92
CA PHE A 51 -6.97 -1.48 -9.12
C PHE A 51 -8.23 -2.05 -9.77
N VAL A 52 -9.41 -1.65 -9.31
CA VAL A 52 -10.70 -2.04 -9.91
C VAL A 52 -10.79 -1.53 -11.35
N GLY A 53 -10.43 -0.27 -11.61
CA GLY A 53 -10.41 0.32 -12.95
C GLY A 53 -9.51 -0.47 -13.93
N THR A 54 -8.31 -0.84 -13.48
CA THR A 54 -7.42 -1.70 -14.28
C THR A 54 -8.02 -3.09 -14.49
N GLY A 55 -8.69 -3.67 -13.48
CA GLY A 55 -9.41 -4.94 -13.62
C GLY A 55 -10.51 -4.89 -14.69
N ILE A 56 -11.26 -3.78 -14.75
CA ILE A 56 -12.28 -3.56 -15.80
C ILE A 56 -11.61 -3.51 -17.18
N MET A 57 -10.50 -2.77 -17.33
CA MET A 57 -9.74 -2.70 -18.58
C MET A 57 -9.19 -4.07 -18.99
N MET A 58 -8.77 -4.92 -18.03
CA MET A 58 -8.37 -6.30 -18.29
C MET A 58 -9.50 -7.13 -18.89
N GLY A 59 -10.75 -6.90 -18.46
CA GLY A 59 -11.93 -7.56 -19.01
C GLY A 59 -12.18 -7.27 -20.50
N TRP A 60 -11.71 -6.12 -21.01
CA TRP A 60 -11.83 -5.77 -22.43
C TRP A 60 -10.93 -6.62 -23.35
N PHE A 61 -9.89 -7.26 -22.79
CA PHE A 61 -9.03 -8.21 -23.53
C PHE A 61 -9.57 -9.65 -23.54
N GLY A 62 -10.68 -9.93 -22.85
CA GLY A 62 -11.32 -11.24 -22.86
C GLY A 62 -11.29 -11.96 -21.51
N LYS A 63 -11.98 -13.10 -21.45
CA LYS A 63 -12.19 -13.89 -20.22
C LYS A 63 -10.88 -14.49 -19.69
N GLU A 64 -10.03 -14.96 -20.57
CA GLU A 64 -8.74 -15.58 -20.28
C GLU A 64 -7.82 -14.58 -19.60
N THR A 65 -7.77 -13.36 -20.13
CA THR A 65 -7.00 -12.25 -19.57
C THR A 65 -7.51 -11.84 -18.18
N MET A 66 -8.83 -11.78 -18.01
CA MET A 66 -9.42 -11.44 -16.70
C MET A 66 -9.12 -12.52 -15.66
N SER A 67 -9.19 -13.81 -16.05
CA SER A 67 -8.83 -14.93 -15.18
C SER A 67 -7.35 -14.90 -14.81
N ALA A 68 -6.47 -14.63 -15.76
CA ALA A 68 -5.04 -14.50 -15.55
C ALA A 68 -4.71 -13.31 -14.62
N ASN A 69 -5.38 -12.17 -14.81
CA ASN A 69 -5.26 -11.01 -13.91
C ASN A 69 -5.66 -11.36 -12.47
N GLN A 70 -6.76 -12.08 -12.28
CA GLN A 70 -7.21 -12.49 -10.95
C GLN A 70 -6.19 -13.38 -10.24
N ILE A 71 -5.54 -14.29 -10.98
CA ILE A 71 -4.45 -15.13 -10.47
C ILE A 71 -3.28 -14.25 -10.04
N ALA A 72 -2.81 -13.35 -10.91
CA ALA A 72 -1.67 -12.47 -10.61
C ALA A 72 -1.94 -11.55 -9.41
N VAL A 73 -3.14 -10.96 -9.33
CA VAL A 73 -3.57 -10.11 -8.20
C VAL A 73 -3.66 -10.91 -6.90
N THR A 74 -4.19 -12.15 -6.93
CA THR A 74 -4.29 -12.99 -5.73
C THR A 74 -2.90 -13.31 -5.16
N ILE A 75 -1.97 -13.67 -6.04
CA ILE A 75 -0.57 -13.97 -5.64
C ILE A 75 0.11 -12.70 -5.11
N GLY A 76 -0.05 -11.57 -5.80
CA GLY A 76 0.45 -10.27 -5.38
C GLY A 76 -0.07 -9.87 -4.00
N ASN A 77 -1.37 -10.06 -3.74
CA ASN A 77 -1.98 -9.77 -2.44
C ASN A 77 -1.39 -10.58 -1.29
N CYS A 78 -1.02 -11.86 -1.52
CA CYS A 78 -0.35 -12.66 -0.49
C CYS A 78 1.00 -12.03 -0.07
N ALA A 79 1.81 -11.59 -1.03
CA ALA A 79 3.06 -10.90 -0.74
C ALA A 79 2.82 -9.52 -0.10
N PHE A 80 1.80 -8.80 -0.56
CA PHE A 80 1.44 -7.46 -0.07
C PHE A 80 0.96 -7.45 1.38
N MET A 81 0.35 -8.51 1.89
CA MET A 81 -0.06 -8.61 3.31
C MET A 81 1.13 -8.41 4.26
N ILE A 82 2.31 -8.93 3.91
CA ILE A 82 3.52 -8.75 4.72
C ILE A 82 4.02 -7.30 4.60
N VAL A 83 3.96 -6.72 3.40
CA VAL A 83 4.28 -5.30 3.17
C VAL A 83 3.39 -4.39 4.01
N MET A 84 2.07 -4.64 4.05
CA MET A 84 1.13 -3.92 4.92
C MET A 84 1.50 -4.03 6.40
N SER A 85 1.90 -5.21 6.86
CA SER A 85 2.31 -5.44 8.25
C SER A 85 3.58 -4.64 8.60
N ILE A 86 4.56 -4.59 7.68
CA ILE A 86 5.76 -3.75 7.83
C ILE A 86 5.37 -2.27 7.87
N GLY A 87 4.48 -1.81 7.00
CA GLY A 87 3.96 -0.43 6.99
C GLY A 87 3.25 -0.05 8.29
N ALA A 88 2.43 -0.94 8.84
CA ALA A 88 1.76 -0.75 10.12
C ALA A 88 2.76 -0.65 11.29
N ALA A 89 3.73 -1.57 11.36
CA ALA A 89 4.81 -1.54 12.35
C ALA A 89 5.64 -0.25 12.23
N THR A 90 5.93 0.18 10.99
CA THR A 90 6.61 1.46 10.72
C THR A 90 5.83 2.64 11.28
N THR A 91 4.51 2.68 11.06
CA THR A 91 3.65 3.74 11.60
C THR A 91 3.74 3.81 13.11
N ILE A 92 3.64 2.68 13.81
CA ILE A 92 3.72 2.61 15.28
C ILE A 92 5.09 3.09 15.78
N ARG A 93 6.16 2.57 15.20
CA ARG A 93 7.53 2.92 15.66
C ARG A 93 7.85 4.39 15.39
N VAL A 94 7.52 4.90 14.21
CA VAL A 94 7.74 6.30 13.83
C VAL A 94 6.90 7.23 14.69
N SER A 95 5.63 6.92 14.95
CA SER A 95 4.78 7.75 15.81
C SER A 95 5.29 7.83 17.25
N HIS A 96 5.80 6.72 17.80
CA HIS A 96 6.43 6.70 19.11
C HIS A 96 7.68 7.61 19.16
N CYS A 97 8.59 7.48 18.17
CA CYS A 97 9.78 8.33 18.07
C CYS A 97 9.43 9.81 17.87
N TYR A 98 8.38 10.08 17.08
CA TYR A 98 7.87 11.43 16.84
C TYR A 98 7.32 12.07 18.13
N GLY A 99 6.51 11.33 18.89
CA GLY A 99 5.98 11.78 20.19
C GLY A 99 7.08 12.01 21.22
N ALA A 100 8.13 11.19 21.22
CA ALA A 100 9.32 11.37 22.07
C ALA A 100 10.27 12.47 21.58
N ARG A 101 9.98 13.15 20.47
CA ARG A 101 10.83 14.15 19.80
C ARG A 101 12.24 13.65 19.46
N ASN A 102 12.43 12.34 19.33
CA ASN A 102 13.73 11.75 18.99
C ASN A 102 13.83 11.55 17.47
N ILE A 103 14.30 12.58 16.77
CA ILE A 103 14.40 12.58 15.30
C ILE A 103 15.51 11.64 14.80
N GLY A 104 16.53 11.38 15.62
CA GLY A 104 17.59 10.42 15.31
C GLY A 104 17.02 9.00 15.16
N GLU A 105 16.32 8.53 16.21
CA GLU A 105 15.65 7.24 16.22
C GLU A 105 14.56 7.13 15.15
N LEU A 106 13.81 8.20 14.91
CA LEU A 106 12.81 8.24 13.83
C LEU A 106 13.47 7.97 12.46
N SER A 107 14.59 8.63 12.18
CA SER A 107 15.32 8.48 10.94
C SER A 107 15.88 7.06 10.78
N LEU A 108 16.35 6.46 11.87
CA LEU A 108 16.86 5.09 11.90
C LEU A 108 15.73 4.08 11.68
N ALA A 109 14.60 4.25 12.36
CA ALA A 109 13.43 3.42 12.20
C ALA A 109 12.90 3.45 10.74
N ALA A 110 12.84 4.64 10.14
CA ALA A 110 12.43 4.79 8.75
C ALA A 110 13.38 4.04 7.79
N LYS A 111 14.70 4.19 7.96
CA LYS A 111 15.69 3.48 7.15
C LYS A 111 15.58 1.96 7.31
N ALA A 112 15.47 1.47 8.54
CA ALA A 112 15.31 0.04 8.81
C ALA A 112 14.07 -0.53 8.14
N SER A 113 12.94 0.20 8.17
CA SER A 113 11.69 -0.20 7.51
C SER A 113 11.85 -0.29 5.98
N TYR A 114 12.57 0.65 5.36
CA TYR A 114 12.86 0.58 3.92
C TYR A 114 13.73 -0.63 3.58
N HIS A 115 14.79 -0.90 4.35
CA HIS A 115 15.62 -2.08 4.11
C HIS A 115 14.83 -3.38 4.26
N LEU A 116 13.99 -3.47 5.29
CA LEU A 116 13.17 -4.66 5.54
C LEU A 116 12.18 -4.92 4.41
N VAL A 117 11.46 -3.88 3.96
CA VAL A 117 10.48 -4.04 2.87
C VAL A 117 11.15 -4.33 1.53
N LEU A 118 12.33 -3.74 1.26
CA LEU A 118 13.08 -4.02 0.05
C LEU A 118 13.62 -5.46 0.05
N ALA A 119 14.13 -5.95 1.16
CA ALA A 119 14.57 -7.35 1.29
C ALA A 119 13.41 -8.32 1.05
N TRP A 120 12.24 -8.05 1.66
CA TRP A 120 11.04 -8.86 1.44
C TRP A 120 10.58 -8.83 -0.01
N ASN A 121 10.49 -7.64 -0.61
CA ASN A 121 10.02 -7.50 -1.98
C ASN A 121 11.00 -8.09 -3.00
N ALA A 122 12.31 -8.00 -2.74
CA ALA A 122 13.31 -8.67 -3.58
C ALA A 122 13.14 -10.19 -3.52
N PHE A 123 12.89 -10.75 -2.32
CA PHE A 123 12.58 -12.16 -2.16
C PHE A 123 11.28 -12.54 -2.90
N ALA A 124 10.19 -11.79 -2.70
CA ALA A 124 8.91 -12.03 -3.38
C ALA A 124 9.06 -11.93 -4.91
N ALA A 125 9.78 -10.93 -5.42
CA ALA A 125 10.05 -10.77 -6.84
C ALA A 125 10.85 -11.96 -7.41
N LEU A 126 11.85 -12.44 -6.68
CA LEU A 126 12.60 -13.63 -7.06
C LEU A 126 11.66 -14.85 -7.17
N VAL A 127 10.80 -15.07 -6.18
CA VAL A 127 9.80 -16.16 -6.22
C VAL A 127 8.85 -16.00 -7.40
N PHE A 128 8.33 -14.81 -7.65
CA PHE A 128 7.42 -14.56 -8.78
C PHE A 128 8.09 -14.84 -10.12
N ILE A 129 9.35 -14.44 -10.31
CA ILE A 129 10.08 -14.65 -11.57
C ILE A 129 10.46 -16.12 -11.77
N THR A 130 10.99 -16.77 -10.72
CA THR A 130 11.46 -18.18 -10.83
C THR A 130 10.30 -19.17 -10.94
N MET A 131 9.20 -18.92 -10.22
CA MET A 131 8.05 -19.82 -10.19
C MET A 131 6.89 -19.36 -11.08
N ARG A 132 7.09 -18.38 -11.96
CA ARG A 132 6.03 -17.79 -12.82
C ARG A 132 5.25 -18.81 -13.66
N ASN A 133 5.91 -19.89 -14.08
CA ASN A 133 5.29 -20.94 -14.90
C ASN A 133 4.61 -22.01 -14.04
N ILE A 134 4.96 -22.12 -12.76
CA ILE A 134 4.47 -23.17 -11.85
C ILE A 134 3.27 -22.63 -11.04
N ILE A 135 3.37 -21.42 -10.48
CA ILE A 135 2.33 -20.90 -9.61
C ILE A 135 0.95 -20.83 -10.29
N PRO A 136 0.81 -20.33 -11.55
CA PRO A 136 -0.50 -20.28 -12.20
C PRO A 136 -1.15 -21.65 -12.43
N THR A 137 -0.37 -22.73 -12.54
CA THR A 137 -0.91 -24.09 -12.76
C THR A 137 -1.72 -24.61 -11.56
N PHE A 138 -1.51 -24.07 -10.37
CA PHE A 138 -2.32 -24.39 -9.19
C PHE A 138 -3.72 -23.76 -9.22
N PHE A 139 -3.91 -22.74 -10.07
CA PHE A 139 -5.17 -21.97 -10.16
C PHE A 139 -5.96 -22.27 -11.43
N SER A 140 -5.30 -22.69 -12.51
CA SER A 140 -5.95 -22.95 -13.80
C SER A 140 -5.27 -24.10 -14.55
N THR A 141 -6.08 -24.85 -15.31
CA THR A 141 -5.61 -25.88 -16.25
C THR A 141 -5.60 -25.38 -17.69
N ASN A 142 -6.14 -24.17 -17.97
CA ASN A 142 -6.15 -23.57 -19.30
C ASN A 142 -4.76 -23.03 -19.65
N PRO A 143 -4.10 -23.57 -20.72
CA PRO A 143 -2.75 -23.14 -21.10
C PRO A 143 -2.65 -21.65 -21.43
N GLU A 144 -3.69 -21.06 -22.03
CA GLU A 144 -3.72 -19.64 -22.39
C GLU A 144 -3.72 -18.74 -21.15
N VAL A 145 -4.56 -19.07 -20.15
CA VAL A 145 -4.61 -18.36 -18.86
C VAL A 145 -3.26 -18.46 -18.14
N ILE A 146 -2.64 -19.64 -18.14
CA ILE A 146 -1.33 -19.86 -17.52
C ILE A 146 -0.25 -19.01 -18.20
N ALA A 147 -0.24 -18.96 -19.53
CA ALA A 147 0.73 -18.19 -20.30
C ALA A 147 0.62 -16.67 -20.00
N ILE A 148 -0.60 -16.13 -20.01
CA ILE A 148 -0.86 -14.73 -19.68
C ILE A 148 -0.49 -14.44 -18.22
N ALA A 149 -0.92 -15.26 -17.26
CA ALA A 149 -0.62 -15.09 -15.84
C ALA A 149 0.88 -15.12 -15.56
N SER A 150 1.62 -16.02 -16.24
CA SER A 150 3.08 -16.10 -16.14
C SER A 150 3.77 -14.80 -16.58
N GLN A 151 3.28 -14.16 -17.64
CA GLN A 151 3.79 -12.85 -18.06
C GLN A 151 3.43 -11.75 -17.06
N LEU A 152 2.18 -11.71 -16.59
CA LEU A 152 1.73 -10.73 -15.61
C LEU A 152 2.51 -10.80 -14.28
N LEU A 153 2.93 -12.01 -13.84
CA LEU A 153 3.73 -12.18 -12.64
C LEU A 153 5.11 -11.53 -12.74
N VAL A 154 5.71 -11.47 -13.93
CA VAL A 154 6.98 -10.75 -14.13
C VAL A 154 6.80 -9.25 -13.90
N PHE A 155 5.72 -8.67 -14.44
CA PHE A 155 5.41 -7.26 -14.22
C PHE A 155 4.94 -7.00 -12.78
N ALA A 156 4.27 -7.97 -12.15
CA ALA A 156 3.94 -7.91 -10.73
C ALA A 156 5.20 -7.84 -9.86
N ALA A 157 6.22 -8.63 -10.16
CA ALA A 157 7.52 -8.56 -9.47
C ALA A 157 8.16 -7.17 -9.59
N LEU A 158 7.98 -6.50 -10.73
CA LEU A 158 8.53 -5.17 -10.99
C LEU A 158 7.84 -4.08 -10.15
N TYR A 159 6.50 -4.03 -10.18
CA TYR A 159 5.78 -3.00 -9.42
C TYR A 159 5.82 -3.24 -7.91
N GLN A 160 5.96 -4.50 -7.47
CA GLN A 160 6.03 -4.87 -6.05
C GLN A 160 7.12 -4.11 -5.29
N LEU A 161 8.27 -3.85 -5.93
CA LEU A 161 9.36 -3.07 -5.32
C LEU A 161 8.92 -1.64 -5.01
N SER A 162 8.26 -1.00 -5.97
CA SER A 162 7.74 0.37 -5.81
C SER A 162 6.60 0.43 -4.80
N ASP A 163 5.73 -0.57 -4.80
CA ASP A 163 4.60 -0.70 -3.88
C ASP A 163 5.06 -0.79 -2.42
N GLY A 164 6.08 -1.60 -2.13
CA GLY A 164 6.62 -1.69 -0.78
C GLY A 164 7.24 -0.38 -0.29
N ILE A 165 8.00 0.31 -1.14
CA ILE A 165 8.56 1.64 -0.81
C ILE A 165 7.44 2.63 -0.54
N GLN A 166 6.40 2.65 -1.37
CA GLN A 166 5.23 3.50 -1.18
C GLN A 166 4.53 3.20 0.14
N ASN A 167 4.25 1.93 0.44
CA ASN A 167 3.53 1.53 1.66
C ASN A 167 4.28 1.94 2.94
N VAL A 168 5.59 1.71 3.00
CA VAL A 168 6.45 2.18 4.10
C VAL A 168 6.44 3.71 4.19
N SER A 169 6.48 4.40 3.04
CA SER A 169 6.41 5.88 3.00
C SER A 169 5.10 6.41 3.55
N VAL A 170 3.97 5.77 3.20
CA VAL A 170 2.65 6.06 3.81
C VAL A 170 2.70 5.84 5.32
N GLY A 171 3.31 4.73 5.77
CA GLY A 171 3.49 4.43 7.19
C GLY A 171 4.26 5.52 7.93
N ILE A 172 5.35 6.02 7.36
CA ILE A 172 6.16 7.11 7.92
C ILE A 172 5.35 8.41 7.99
N LEU A 173 4.68 8.80 6.89
CA LEU A 173 3.87 10.03 6.83
C LEU A 173 2.70 9.98 7.84
N ARG A 174 2.06 8.83 8.02
CA ARG A 174 1.06 8.61 9.07
C ARG A 174 1.67 8.75 10.46
N GLY A 175 2.87 8.19 10.68
CA GLY A 175 3.58 8.24 11.96
C GLY A 175 3.98 9.65 12.38
N ILE A 176 4.36 10.52 11.43
CA ILE A 176 4.67 11.94 11.69
C ILE A 176 3.44 12.87 11.57
N GLN A 177 2.23 12.29 11.40
CA GLN A 177 0.96 13.00 11.26
C GLN A 177 0.84 13.93 10.02
N ASP A 178 1.68 13.74 9.00
CA ASP A 178 1.64 14.49 7.75
C ASP A 178 0.75 13.78 6.69
N VAL A 179 -0.51 13.51 7.08
CA VAL A 179 -1.43 12.67 6.29
C VAL A 179 -2.12 13.39 5.14
N LYS A 180 -2.24 14.73 5.21
CA LYS A 180 -2.98 15.51 4.20
C LYS A 180 -2.41 15.39 2.80
N ILE A 181 -1.09 15.22 2.69
CA ILE A 181 -0.39 15.16 1.40
C ILE A 181 -0.53 13.78 0.73
N ILE A 182 -0.89 12.75 1.50
CA ILE A 182 -0.98 11.38 0.98
C ILE A 182 -2.10 11.27 -0.08
N MET A 183 -3.24 11.90 0.18
CA MET A 183 -4.39 11.89 -0.73
C MET A 183 -4.08 12.51 -2.10
N PRO A 184 -3.56 13.76 -2.24
CA PRO A 184 -3.23 14.31 -3.55
C PRO A 184 -2.12 13.53 -4.27
N ILE A 185 -1.13 13.00 -3.55
CA ILE A 185 -0.12 12.12 -4.16
C ILE A 185 -0.79 10.86 -4.72
N ALA A 186 -1.70 10.23 -3.97
CA ALA A 186 -2.42 9.06 -4.44
C ALA A 186 -3.26 9.37 -5.68
N PHE A 187 -3.99 10.50 -5.69
CA PHE A 187 -4.78 10.91 -6.84
C PHE A 187 -3.92 11.08 -8.10
N VAL A 188 -2.81 11.81 -8.00
CA VAL A 188 -1.90 12.02 -9.14
C VAL A 188 -1.31 10.68 -9.62
N SER A 189 -0.85 9.85 -8.68
CA SER A 189 -0.16 8.60 -9.01
C SER A 189 -1.08 7.55 -9.62
N TYR A 190 -2.26 7.36 -9.05
CA TYR A 190 -3.15 6.28 -9.46
C TYR A 190 -4.10 6.70 -10.59
N TRP A 191 -4.66 7.91 -10.54
CA TRP A 191 -5.65 8.35 -11.51
C TRP A 191 -5.05 9.10 -12.70
N LEU A 192 -4.05 9.96 -12.49
CA LEU A 192 -3.44 10.75 -13.56
C LEU A 192 -2.26 10.04 -14.22
N LEU A 193 -1.57 9.15 -13.54
CA LEU A 193 -0.43 8.42 -14.10
C LEU A 193 -0.76 6.96 -14.40
N ASN A 194 -1.15 6.17 -13.40
CA ASN A 194 -1.34 4.73 -13.58
C ASN A 194 -2.40 4.42 -14.66
N LEU A 195 -3.63 4.93 -14.52
CA LEU A 195 -4.70 4.59 -15.45
C LEU A 195 -4.44 5.10 -16.88
N PRO A 196 -4.05 6.38 -17.12
CA PRO A 196 -3.76 6.83 -18.48
C PRO A 196 -2.55 6.18 -19.10
N VAL A 197 -1.46 5.98 -18.33
CA VAL A 197 -0.26 5.30 -18.83
C VAL A 197 -0.56 3.83 -19.11
N GLY A 198 -1.30 3.15 -18.24
CA GLY A 198 -1.75 1.78 -18.45
C GLY A 198 -2.62 1.65 -19.72
N TYR A 199 -3.55 2.58 -19.92
CA TYR A 199 -4.36 2.63 -21.15
C TYR A 199 -3.51 2.83 -22.40
N LEU A 200 -2.58 3.79 -22.35
CA LEU A 200 -1.67 4.08 -23.46
C LEU A 200 -0.84 2.84 -23.85
N PHE A 201 -0.19 2.20 -22.87
CA PHE A 201 0.62 1.00 -23.14
C PHE A 201 -0.23 -0.21 -23.53
N GLY A 202 -1.35 -0.42 -22.85
CA GLY A 202 -2.22 -1.58 -23.08
C GLY A 202 -2.95 -1.54 -24.42
N PHE A 203 -3.58 -0.42 -24.76
CA PHE A 203 -4.45 -0.30 -25.93
C PHE A 203 -3.79 0.44 -27.09
N THR A 204 -3.18 1.60 -26.87
CA THR A 204 -2.66 2.45 -27.95
C THR A 204 -1.36 1.87 -28.53
N LEU A 205 -0.47 1.39 -27.67
CA LEU A 205 0.79 0.74 -28.11
C LEU A 205 0.65 -0.77 -28.35
N GLY A 206 -0.54 -1.34 -28.11
CA GLY A 206 -0.82 -2.73 -28.43
C GLY A 206 -0.08 -3.75 -27.56
N MET A 207 0.45 -3.35 -26.39
CA MET A 207 1.14 -4.28 -25.47
C MET A 207 0.19 -5.23 -24.74
N GLY A 208 -1.13 -5.02 -24.87
CA GLY A 208 -2.13 -5.85 -24.22
C GLY A 208 -2.12 -5.77 -22.70
N PRO A 209 -2.42 -6.89 -22.01
CA PRO A 209 -2.54 -6.92 -20.55
C PRO A 209 -1.28 -6.49 -19.79
N THR A 210 -0.11 -6.76 -20.35
CA THR A 210 1.17 -6.40 -19.75
C THR A 210 1.39 -4.89 -19.69
N GLY A 211 0.85 -4.15 -20.66
CA GLY A 211 0.88 -2.69 -20.70
C GLY A 211 0.12 -2.06 -19.53
N LEU A 212 -0.99 -2.66 -19.09
CA LEU A 212 -1.74 -2.20 -17.91
C LEU A 212 -0.92 -2.37 -16.62
N PHE A 213 -0.17 -3.47 -16.48
CA PHE A 213 0.72 -3.69 -15.34
C PHE A 213 1.92 -2.75 -15.34
N LEU A 214 2.42 -2.34 -16.52
CA LEU A 214 3.40 -1.25 -16.61
C LEU A 214 2.84 0.07 -16.07
N GLY A 215 1.57 0.37 -16.32
CA GLY A 215 0.89 1.52 -15.72
C GLY A 215 1.02 1.54 -14.19
N PHE A 216 0.81 0.38 -13.52
CA PHE A 216 1.06 0.26 -12.08
C PHE A 216 2.50 0.55 -11.71
N SER A 217 3.48 0.04 -12.46
CA SER A 217 4.89 0.29 -12.19
C SER A 217 5.21 1.77 -12.23
N PHE A 218 4.68 2.52 -13.20
CA PHE A 218 4.87 3.97 -13.30
C PHE A 218 4.12 4.72 -12.17
N GLY A 219 2.85 4.40 -11.94
CA GLY A 219 2.04 5.04 -10.91
C GLY A 219 2.63 4.86 -9.51
N LEU A 220 2.95 3.62 -9.12
CA LEU A 220 3.51 3.30 -7.81
C LEU A 220 4.93 3.90 -7.62
N SER A 221 5.75 3.90 -8.69
CA SER A 221 7.07 4.53 -8.63
C SER A 221 6.96 6.04 -8.44
N ALA A 222 6.04 6.70 -9.13
CA ALA A 222 5.78 8.12 -8.96
C ALA A 222 5.30 8.44 -7.54
N ALA A 223 4.38 7.62 -6.99
CA ALA A 223 3.92 7.74 -5.61
C ALA A 223 5.07 7.61 -4.62
N ALA A 224 5.90 6.56 -4.76
CA ALA A 224 7.04 6.31 -3.91
C ALA A 224 8.03 7.50 -3.92
N VAL A 225 8.37 8.02 -5.10
CA VAL A 225 9.28 9.18 -5.24
C VAL A 225 8.68 10.42 -4.59
N MET A 226 7.43 10.76 -4.88
CA MET A 226 6.78 11.94 -4.31
C MET A 226 6.69 11.85 -2.77
N MET A 227 6.35 10.68 -2.23
CA MET A 227 6.30 10.47 -0.79
C MET A 227 7.68 10.55 -0.12
N ILE A 228 8.72 9.95 -0.72
CA ILE A 228 10.10 10.07 -0.21
C ILE A 228 10.56 11.53 -0.20
N VAL A 229 10.31 12.30 -1.25
CA VAL A 229 10.64 13.73 -1.31
C VAL A 229 9.91 14.48 -0.19
N ARG A 230 8.64 14.18 0.03
CA ARG A 230 7.86 14.78 1.12
C ARG A 230 8.44 14.44 2.49
N ILE A 231 8.72 13.16 2.75
CA ILE A 231 9.31 12.69 4.02
C ILE A 231 10.63 13.42 4.30
N ARG A 232 11.53 13.50 3.30
CA ARG A 232 12.80 14.21 3.45
C ARG A 232 12.60 15.68 3.83
N ARG A 233 11.61 16.36 3.21
CA ARG A 233 11.28 17.76 3.55
C ARG A 233 10.70 17.89 4.95
N SER A 234 9.81 17.00 5.35
CA SER A 234 9.18 17.02 6.68
C SER A 234 10.20 16.73 7.79
N VAL A 235 11.03 15.69 7.63
CA VAL A 235 12.09 15.35 8.60
C VAL A 235 13.14 16.48 8.69
N ARG A 236 13.50 17.13 7.57
CA ARG A 236 14.40 18.29 7.59
C ARG A 236 13.82 19.46 8.38
N LYS A 237 12.52 19.76 8.21
CA LYS A 237 11.84 20.80 8.99
C LYS A 237 11.84 20.50 10.49
N LEU A 238 11.60 19.23 10.86
CA LEU A 238 11.64 18.80 12.26
C LEU A 238 13.04 18.95 12.88
N ARG A 239 14.11 18.74 12.09
CA ARG A 239 15.50 18.94 12.57
C ARG A 239 15.88 20.41 12.75
N LEU A 240 15.29 21.29 11.95
CA LEU A 240 15.60 22.74 11.99
C LEU A 240 14.72 23.50 12.99
N GLY A 241 13.61 22.92 13.44
CA GLY A 241 12.69 23.49 14.42
C GLY A 241 12.96 23.05 15.86
N ASN A 242 13.97 22.23 16.07
CA ASN A 242 14.59 21.91 17.36
C ASN A 242 15.95 22.57 17.44
#